data_2ec41e4bb4868c7c5729b6b9acb5748d
#
_entry.id   2ec41e4bb4868c7c5729b6b9acb5748d
#
_cell.length_a   1.000
_cell.length_b   1.000
_cell.length_c   1.000
_cell.angle_alpha   90.00
_cell.angle_beta   90.00
_cell.angle_gamma   90.00
#
_symmetry.space_group_name_H-M   'P 1'
#
loop_
_entity.id
_entity.type
_entity.pdbx_description
1 polymer ?
#
loop_
_entity_poly.entity_id
_entity_poly.type
_entity_poly.pdbx_seq_one_letter_code
_entity_poly.pdbx_strand_id
1 'polypeptide(L)'
;LLGHLNFACRVIRAGRTFCRRLSMSLVRKCGAALPHHKVRISAGAREDLKMWRRYLEEFNGVNINSVKAVEDWDLQVQSDAAGRGGFGLYWQGHWCAEECQEIGKGGGRSIAFLELFPLLVALVLWGDWFADKKVLFLVDNMTVVEVVNRQSARDLHALRLMRWFEHEC
;
A
#
# COMPACT_ATOMS: atom_id res chain seq x y z
N LEU A 1 -15.34 14.89 -7.39
CA LEU A 1 -13.93 14.49 -7.31
C LEU A 1 -13.78 13.06 -6.81
N LEU A 2 -14.16 12.71 -5.56
CA LEU A 2 -13.92 11.37 -4.99
C LEU A 2 -14.54 10.24 -5.83
N GLY A 3 -15.75 10.44 -6.37
CA GLY A 3 -16.37 9.47 -7.28
C GLY A 3 -15.54 9.21 -8.54
N HIS A 4 -14.97 10.27 -9.14
CA HIS A 4 -14.08 10.13 -10.30
C HIS A 4 -12.78 9.41 -9.95
N LEU A 5 -12.18 9.72 -8.79
CA LEU A 5 -10.98 9.03 -8.33
C LEU A 5 -11.24 7.54 -8.04
N ASN A 6 -12.37 7.21 -7.41
CA ASN A 6 -12.77 5.82 -7.20
C ASN A 6 -13.01 5.07 -8.52
N PHE A 7 -13.53 5.74 -9.54
CA PHE A 7 -13.66 5.16 -10.87
C PHE A 7 -12.28 4.95 -11.51
N ALA A 8 -11.39 5.95 -11.44
CA ALA A 8 -10.02 5.85 -11.94
C ALA A 8 -9.21 4.73 -11.28
N CYS A 9 -9.51 4.35 -10.02
CA CYS A 9 -8.88 3.18 -9.36
C CYS A 9 -9.10 1.85 -10.08
N ARG A 10 -9.97 1.78 -11.08
CA ARG A 10 -10.12 0.57 -11.91
C ARG A 10 -8.92 0.35 -12.83
N VAL A 11 -8.25 1.42 -13.22
CA VAL A 11 -7.08 1.41 -14.10
C VAL A 11 -5.80 1.81 -13.37
N ILE A 12 -5.88 2.77 -12.45
CA ILE A 12 -4.76 3.19 -11.59
C ILE A 12 -4.98 2.57 -10.20
N ARG A 13 -4.61 1.31 -10.03
CA ARG A 13 -4.88 0.55 -8.80
C ARG A 13 -4.23 1.17 -7.56
N ALA A 14 -2.97 1.61 -7.66
CA ALA A 14 -2.21 2.30 -6.60
C ALA A 14 -2.98 3.50 -6.00
N GLY A 15 -3.77 4.20 -6.80
CA GLY A 15 -4.60 5.30 -6.36
C GLY A 15 -5.61 4.96 -5.26
N ARG A 16 -6.02 3.68 -5.14
CA ARG A 16 -6.99 3.26 -4.11
C ARG A 16 -6.50 3.52 -2.69
N THR A 17 -5.23 3.32 -2.42
CA THR A 17 -4.58 3.61 -1.14
C THR A 17 -4.77 5.09 -0.74
N PHE A 18 -4.75 5.99 -1.70
CA PHE A 18 -4.87 7.45 -1.51
C PHE A 18 -6.32 7.95 -1.50
N CYS A 19 -7.32 7.15 -1.87
CA CYS A 19 -8.74 7.52 -1.78
C CYS A 19 -9.30 7.44 -0.36
N ARG A 20 -8.79 6.53 0.50
CA ARG A 20 -9.38 6.25 1.80
C ARG A 20 -9.35 7.45 2.74
N ARG A 21 -8.23 8.16 2.84
CA ARG A 21 -8.10 9.36 3.71
C ARG A 21 -9.03 10.49 3.25
N LEU A 22 -9.16 10.65 1.93
CA LEU A 22 -10.10 11.60 1.33
C LEU A 22 -11.54 11.25 1.73
N SER A 23 -11.93 9.97 1.59
CA SER A 23 -13.25 9.49 2.00
C SER A 23 -13.50 9.68 3.50
N MET A 24 -12.56 9.28 4.35
CA MET A 24 -12.70 9.44 5.80
C MET A 24 -12.78 10.91 6.22
N SER A 25 -12.05 11.81 5.58
CA SER A 25 -12.09 13.24 5.89
C SER A 25 -13.43 13.86 5.52
N LEU A 26 -14.06 13.40 4.45
CA LEU A 26 -15.40 13.82 4.05
C LEU A 26 -16.47 13.29 5.03
N VAL A 27 -16.45 11.99 5.33
CA VAL A 27 -17.41 11.37 6.26
C VAL A 27 -17.38 12.01 7.64
N ARG A 28 -16.18 12.23 8.19
CA ARG A 28 -16.02 12.82 9.54
C ARG A 28 -16.47 14.28 9.62
N LYS A 29 -16.31 15.05 8.54
CA LYS A 29 -16.59 16.49 8.55
C LYS A 29 -17.94 16.86 7.99
N CYS A 30 -18.46 16.06 7.09
CA CYS A 30 -19.70 16.40 6.41
C CYS A 30 -20.94 15.74 7.05
N GLY A 31 -20.80 14.57 7.74
CA GLY A 31 -21.95 13.87 8.33
C GLY A 31 -23.17 13.89 7.40
N ALA A 32 -24.29 14.43 7.90
CA ALA A 32 -25.49 14.75 7.13
C ALA A 32 -25.42 16.16 6.48
N ALA A 33 -24.22 16.73 6.30
CA ALA A 33 -24.05 18.09 5.78
C ALA A 33 -24.51 18.22 4.34
N LEU A 34 -25.09 19.39 4.06
CA LEU A 34 -25.59 19.76 2.74
C LEU A 34 -24.47 19.78 1.68
N PRO A 35 -24.76 19.46 0.41
CA PRO A 35 -23.77 19.38 -0.67
C PRO A 35 -22.91 20.63 -0.89
N HIS A 36 -23.39 21.78 -0.42
CA HIS A 36 -22.74 23.08 -0.62
C HIS A 36 -21.79 23.50 0.53
N HIS A 37 -21.63 22.69 1.57
CA HIS A 37 -20.73 23.03 2.66
C HIS A 37 -19.26 22.98 2.23
N LYS A 38 -18.54 24.09 2.48
CA LYS A 38 -17.10 24.15 2.25
C LYS A 38 -16.37 23.34 3.33
N VAL A 39 -15.54 22.40 2.90
CA VAL A 39 -14.75 21.53 3.80
C VAL A 39 -13.28 21.86 3.67
N ARG A 40 -12.62 22.13 4.80
CA ARG A 40 -11.16 22.31 4.84
C ARG A 40 -10.46 20.97 4.64
N ILE A 41 -9.70 20.85 3.56
CA ILE A 41 -8.89 19.66 3.26
C ILE A 41 -7.72 19.61 4.23
N SER A 42 -7.51 18.46 4.90
CA SER A 42 -6.35 18.25 5.79
C SER A 42 -5.03 18.20 5.00
N ALA A 43 -3.90 18.44 5.68
CA ALA A 43 -2.58 18.34 5.05
C ALA A 43 -2.38 16.94 4.42
N GLY A 44 -2.68 15.88 5.16
CA GLY A 44 -2.53 14.52 4.63
C GLY A 44 -3.44 14.22 3.43
N ALA A 45 -4.66 14.78 3.38
CA ALA A 45 -5.53 14.62 2.20
C ALA A 45 -5.01 15.43 0.99
N ARG A 46 -4.28 16.53 1.23
CA ARG A 46 -3.59 17.27 0.15
C ARG A 46 -2.44 16.47 -0.44
N GLU A 47 -1.67 15.77 0.41
CA GLU A 47 -0.61 14.88 -0.07
C GLU A 47 -1.20 13.72 -0.91
N ASP A 48 -2.31 13.12 -0.46
CA ASP A 48 -3.00 12.09 -1.25
C ASP A 48 -3.46 12.62 -2.62
N LEU A 49 -3.91 13.89 -2.71
CA LEU A 49 -4.27 14.52 -3.98
C LEU A 49 -3.06 14.83 -4.86
N LYS A 50 -1.89 15.14 -4.28
CA LYS A 50 -0.65 15.30 -5.05
C LYS A 50 -0.22 13.97 -5.68
N MET A 51 -0.32 12.86 -4.93
CA MET A 51 -0.05 11.53 -5.50
C MET A 51 -1.01 11.20 -6.64
N TRP A 52 -2.30 11.49 -6.49
CA TRP A 52 -3.25 11.33 -7.57
C TRP A 52 -2.92 12.18 -8.80
N ARG A 53 -2.46 13.41 -8.60
CA ARG A 53 -2.01 14.26 -9.70
C ARG A 53 -0.84 13.61 -10.43
N ARG A 54 0.18 13.14 -9.71
CA ARG A 54 1.33 12.43 -10.27
C ARG A 54 0.89 11.22 -11.09
N TYR A 55 0.05 10.35 -10.54
CA TYR A 55 -0.46 9.18 -11.26
C TYR A 55 -1.21 9.53 -12.54
N LEU A 56 -1.98 10.61 -12.55
CA LEU A 56 -2.71 11.05 -13.74
C LEU A 56 -1.80 11.68 -14.80
N GLU A 57 -0.73 12.35 -14.39
CA GLU A 57 0.28 12.93 -15.28
C GLU A 57 1.18 11.84 -15.91
N GLU A 58 1.51 10.80 -15.15
CA GLU A 58 2.35 9.69 -15.59
C GLU A 58 1.55 8.56 -16.28
N PHE A 59 0.21 8.60 -16.22
CA PHE A 59 -0.63 7.54 -16.75
C PHE A 59 -0.55 7.44 -18.28
N ASN A 60 0.06 6.36 -18.75
CA ASN A 60 0.24 6.06 -20.17
C ASN A 60 -0.72 4.97 -20.71
N GLY A 61 -1.83 4.75 -20.02
CA GLY A 61 -2.81 3.72 -20.38
C GLY A 61 -2.53 2.35 -19.76
N VAL A 62 -3.45 1.43 -20.01
CA VAL A 62 -3.34 0.02 -19.59
C VAL A 62 -3.49 -0.85 -20.82
N ASN A 63 -2.55 -1.75 -21.03
CA ASN A 63 -2.64 -2.73 -22.11
C ASN A 63 -3.76 -3.74 -21.80
N ILE A 64 -4.86 -3.68 -22.52
CA ILE A 64 -6.02 -4.56 -22.36
C ILE A 64 -5.69 -6.00 -22.77
N ASN A 65 -4.74 -6.17 -23.69
CA ASN A 65 -4.34 -7.49 -24.19
C ASN A 65 -3.28 -8.16 -23.31
N SER A 66 -2.77 -7.52 -22.28
CA SER A 66 -1.84 -8.11 -21.34
C SER A 66 -2.54 -8.99 -20.30
N VAL A 67 -3.47 -9.83 -20.70
CA VAL A 67 -3.94 -10.97 -19.90
C VAL A 67 -2.81 -12.01 -19.93
N LYS A 68 -1.66 -11.68 -19.31
CA LYS A 68 -0.68 -12.69 -19.00
C LYS A 68 -1.24 -13.56 -17.88
N ALA A 69 -0.98 -14.87 -17.99
CA ALA A 69 -1.39 -15.81 -16.96
C ALA A 69 -0.97 -15.32 -15.58
N VAL A 70 -1.81 -15.57 -14.57
CA VAL A 70 -1.63 -15.15 -13.18
C VAL A 70 -0.30 -15.67 -12.58
N GLU A 71 0.36 -16.61 -13.26
CA GLU A 71 1.54 -17.34 -12.79
C GLU A 71 2.88 -16.80 -13.35
N ASP A 72 2.88 -15.68 -14.07
CA ASP A 72 4.06 -15.15 -14.74
C ASP A 72 4.67 -14.00 -13.90
N TRP A 73 5.40 -14.34 -12.83
CA TRP A 73 6.22 -13.42 -12.04
C TRP A 73 7.71 -13.62 -12.31
N ASP A 74 8.44 -12.52 -12.28
CA ASP A 74 9.88 -12.54 -12.56
C ASP A 74 10.69 -12.91 -11.31
N LEU A 75 10.20 -12.52 -10.12
CA LEU A 75 10.89 -12.69 -8.85
C LEU A 75 9.92 -13.14 -7.75
N GLN A 76 10.46 -13.90 -6.78
CA GLN A 76 9.74 -14.31 -5.57
C GLN A 76 10.50 -13.87 -4.32
N VAL A 77 9.84 -13.14 -3.43
CA VAL A 77 10.37 -12.72 -2.14
C VAL A 77 9.56 -13.41 -1.04
N GLN A 78 10.24 -14.07 -0.13
CA GLN A 78 9.62 -14.67 1.05
C GLN A 78 9.74 -13.72 2.23
N SER A 79 8.68 -13.61 3.01
CA SER A 79 8.60 -12.74 4.18
C SER A 79 7.86 -13.44 5.30
N ASP A 80 8.39 -13.33 6.50
CA ASP A 80 7.78 -13.80 7.74
C ASP A 80 8.01 -12.78 8.84
N ALA A 81 7.05 -12.63 9.77
CA ALA A 81 7.17 -11.70 10.88
C ALA A 81 6.69 -12.29 12.19
N ALA A 82 7.50 -12.17 13.22
CA ALA A 82 7.18 -12.58 14.57
C ALA A 82 6.43 -11.50 15.34
N GLY A 83 5.43 -11.88 16.13
CA GLY A 83 4.59 -10.95 16.90
C GLY A 83 5.34 -10.08 17.92
N ARG A 84 6.61 -10.37 18.20
CA ARG A 84 7.49 -9.59 19.08
C ARG A 84 8.29 -8.50 18.34
N GLY A 85 8.10 -8.34 17.01
CA GLY A 85 8.75 -7.34 16.17
C GLY A 85 9.98 -7.86 15.42
N GLY A 86 10.25 -9.17 15.44
CA GLY A 86 11.23 -9.80 14.56
C GLY A 86 10.64 -10.02 13.17
N PHE A 87 11.46 -9.94 12.13
CA PHE A 87 11.07 -10.31 10.77
C PHE A 87 12.25 -10.93 10.02
N GLY A 88 11.91 -11.72 9.00
CA GLY A 88 12.83 -12.30 8.06
C GLY A 88 12.38 -12.07 6.62
N LEU A 89 13.35 -11.84 5.75
CA LEU A 89 13.18 -11.70 4.31
C LEU A 89 14.17 -12.59 3.59
N TYR A 90 13.75 -13.21 2.51
CA TYR A 90 14.62 -14.01 1.66
C TYR A 90 14.27 -13.82 0.18
N TRP A 91 15.30 -13.63 -0.64
CA TRP A 91 15.19 -13.54 -2.09
C TRP A 91 16.48 -14.02 -2.74
N GLN A 92 16.43 -15.13 -3.50
CA GLN A 92 17.52 -15.63 -4.35
C GLN A 92 18.91 -15.69 -3.67
N GLY A 93 19.00 -16.12 -2.42
CA GLY A 93 20.24 -16.17 -1.65
C GLY A 93 20.54 -14.88 -0.86
N HIS A 94 19.85 -13.79 -1.14
CA HIS A 94 19.88 -12.59 -0.30
C HIS A 94 18.91 -12.74 0.86
N TRP A 95 19.30 -12.34 2.04
CA TRP A 95 18.44 -12.39 3.22
C TRP A 95 18.64 -11.18 4.11
N CYS A 96 17.60 -10.84 4.83
CA CYS A 96 17.62 -9.86 5.90
C CYS A 96 16.79 -10.40 7.05
N ALA A 97 17.31 -10.36 8.26
CA ALA A 97 16.57 -10.69 9.46
C ALA A 97 16.95 -9.71 10.56
N GLU A 98 15.93 -9.10 11.16
CA GLU A 98 16.12 -8.07 12.18
C GLU A 98 15.05 -8.19 13.27
N GLU A 99 15.42 -7.77 14.47
CA GLU A 99 14.51 -7.61 15.59
C GLU A 99 14.33 -6.12 15.89
N CYS A 100 13.18 -5.57 15.54
CA CYS A 100 12.84 -4.19 15.82
C CYS A 100 11.89 -4.12 17.02
N GLN A 101 12.44 -4.01 18.22
CA GLN A 101 11.65 -3.94 19.46
C GLN A 101 10.69 -2.77 19.52
N GLU A 102 11.01 -1.66 18.86
CA GLU A 102 10.13 -0.49 18.78
C GLU A 102 8.87 -0.78 17.95
N ILE A 103 8.97 -1.65 16.96
CA ILE A 103 7.84 -2.08 16.15
C ILE A 103 6.92 -3.01 16.95
N GLY A 104 7.49 -3.94 17.71
CA GLY A 104 6.73 -4.90 18.54
C GLY A 104 6.13 -4.28 19.82
N LYS A 105 6.81 -3.32 20.44
CA LYS A 105 6.39 -2.69 21.71
C LYS A 105 5.42 -1.53 21.55
N GLY A 106 5.21 -1.01 20.35
CA GLY A 106 4.25 0.07 20.09
C GLY A 106 2.82 -0.44 20.27
N GLY A 107 2.27 -0.32 21.49
CA GLY A 107 0.96 -0.82 21.84
C GLY A 107 -0.12 -0.48 20.82
N GLY A 108 -0.84 -1.50 20.33
CA GLY A 108 -1.97 -1.37 19.42
C GLY A 108 -1.67 -1.52 17.94
N ARG A 109 -0.46 -1.92 17.53
CA ARG A 109 -0.20 -2.28 16.13
C ARG A 109 -0.79 -3.66 15.83
N SER A 110 -1.50 -3.75 14.72
CA SER A 110 -2.10 -5.01 14.28
C SER A 110 -1.03 -5.97 13.77
N ILE A 111 -1.30 -7.26 13.81
CA ILE A 111 -0.43 -8.27 13.19
C ILE A 111 -0.22 -7.96 11.70
N ALA A 112 -1.24 -7.47 11.01
CA ALA A 112 -1.14 -7.04 9.63
C ALA A 112 -0.11 -5.91 9.40
N PHE A 113 0.10 -5.02 10.39
CA PHE A 113 1.16 -4.03 10.32
C PHE A 113 2.54 -4.67 10.41
N LEU A 114 2.73 -5.62 11.34
CA LEU A 114 4.01 -6.29 11.54
C LEU A 114 4.41 -7.08 10.30
N GLU A 115 3.49 -7.79 9.70
CA GLU A 115 3.69 -8.59 8.50
C GLU A 115 3.86 -7.75 7.22
N LEU A 116 3.24 -6.57 7.15
CA LEU A 116 3.37 -5.67 6.01
C LEU A 116 4.69 -4.91 6.03
N PHE A 117 5.25 -4.66 7.22
CA PHE A 117 6.49 -3.91 7.39
C PHE A 117 7.69 -4.53 6.65
N PRO A 118 7.93 -5.86 6.72
CA PRO A 118 9.02 -6.51 5.98
C PRO A 118 8.92 -6.32 4.47
N LEU A 119 7.72 -6.30 3.89
CA LEU A 119 7.54 -6.07 2.45
C LEU A 119 8.07 -4.69 2.04
N LEU A 120 7.82 -3.67 2.86
CA LEU A 120 8.38 -2.35 2.65
C LEU A 120 9.90 -2.34 2.78
N VAL A 121 10.44 -3.07 3.77
CA VAL A 121 11.90 -3.22 3.93
C VAL A 121 12.51 -3.88 2.69
N ALA A 122 11.87 -4.90 2.13
CA ALA A 122 12.33 -5.54 0.90
C ALA A 122 12.40 -4.56 -0.28
N LEU A 123 11.40 -3.68 -0.44
CA LEU A 123 11.43 -2.64 -1.48
C LEU A 123 12.56 -1.64 -1.26
N VAL A 124 12.79 -1.21 -0.01
CA VAL A 124 13.89 -0.28 0.31
C VAL A 124 15.26 -0.91 0.07
N LEU A 125 15.43 -2.20 0.42
CA LEU A 125 16.70 -2.89 0.27
C LEU A 125 17.00 -3.32 -1.16
N TRP A 126 15.97 -3.76 -1.89
CA TRP A 126 16.13 -4.46 -3.16
C TRP A 126 15.32 -3.83 -4.30
N GLY A 127 14.72 -2.67 -4.10
CA GLY A 127 13.84 -2.00 -5.06
C GLY A 127 14.51 -1.77 -6.42
N ASP A 128 15.79 -1.40 -6.46
CA ASP A 128 16.54 -1.23 -7.72
C ASP A 128 16.58 -2.52 -8.55
N TRP A 129 16.63 -3.69 -7.88
CA TRP A 129 16.62 -4.98 -8.55
C TRP A 129 15.22 -5.44 -8.96
N PHE A 130 14.19 -4.85 -8.34
CA PHE A 130 12.78 -5.13 -8.63
C PHE A 130 12.18 -4.22 -9.71
N ALA A 131 12.91 -3.17 -10.10
CA ALA A 131 12.45 -2.23 -11.11
C ALA A 131 12.03 -2.94 -12.41
N ASP A 132 10.88 -2.55 -12.94
CA ASP A 132 10.26 -3.13 -14.15
C ASP A 132 9.97 -4.64 -14.10
N LYS A 133 9.95 -5.24 -12.90
CA LYS A 133 9.69 -6.68 -12.71
C LYS A 133 8.40 -6.93 -11.95
N LYS A 134 7.80 -8.08 -12.22
CA LYS A 134 6.67 -8.58 -11.46
C LYS A 134 7.18 -9.36 -10.26
N VAL A 135 7.01 -8.82 -9.08
CA VAL A 135 7.46 -9.41 -7.82
C VAL A 135 6.29 -10.09 -7.11
N LEU A 136 6.45 -11.38 -6.83
CA LEU A 136 5.54 -12.14 -5.97
C LEU A 136 6.07 -12.13 -4.53
N PHE A 137 5.33 -11.52 -3.62
CA PHE A 137 5.59 -11.65 -2.19
C PHE A 137 4.85 -12.87 -1.63
N LEU A 138 5.58 -13.79 -1.03
CA LEU A 138 5.05 -14.94 -0.30
C LEU A 138 5.00 -14.59 1.20
N VAL A 139 3.79 -14.47 1.72
CA VAL A 139 3.50 -14.18 3.12
C VAL A 139 2.47 -15.17 3.65
N ASP A 140 2.54 -15.54 4.90
CA ASP A 140 1.61 -16.50 5.53
C ASP A 140 0.32 -15.86 6.04
N ASN A 141 0.24 -14.53 6.08
CA ASN A 141 -0.90 -13.80 6.62
C ASN A 141 -1.88 -13.34 5.53
N MET A 142 -3.04 -14.00 5.45
CA MET A 142 -4.09 -13.65 4.48
C MET A 142 -4.58 -12.21 4.58
N THR A 143 -4.53 -11.60 5.76
CA THR A 143 -4.91 -10.18 5.91
C THR A 143 -3.93 -9.26 5.16
N VAL A 144 -2.64 -9.58 5.18
CA VAL A 144 -1.63 -8.82 4.42
C VAL A 144 -1.82 -9.02 2.93
N VAL A 145 -2.03 -10.27 2.48
CA VAL A 145 -2.36 -10.57 1.08
C VAL A 145 -3.55 -9.74 0.60
N GLU A 146 -4.62 -9.68 1.40
CA GLU A 146 -5.78 -8.85 1.06
C GLU A 146 -5.47 -7.35 1.05
N VAL A 147 -4.69 -6.85 2.02
CA VAL A 147 -4.31 -5.42 2.11
C VAL A 147 -3.53 -5.01 0.88
N VAL A 148 -2.51 -5.78 0.51
CA VAL A 148 -1.66 -5.49 -0.66
C VAL A 148 -2.46 -5.60 -1.96
N ASN A 149 -3.18 -6.71 -2.17
CA ASN A 149 -3.93 -6.91 -3.40
C ASN A 149 -5.11 -5.94 -3.59
N ARG A 150 -5.76 -5.51 -2.49
CA ARG A 150 -6.84 -4.51 -2.51
C ARG A 150 -6.33 -3.07 -2.43
N GLN A 151 -5.04 -2.88 -2.11
CA GLN A 151 -4.41 -1.58 -1.89
C GLN A 151 -5.20 -0.72 -0.90
N SER A 152 -5.68 -1.36 0.17
CA SER A 152 -6.50 -0.72 1.19
C SER A 152 -6.42 -1.48 2.50
N ALA A 153 -6.23 -0.76 3.61
CA ALA A 153 -6.24 -1.32 4.96
C ALA A 153 -7.30 -0.63 5.82
N ARG A 154 -7.91 -1.38 6.76
CA ARG A 154 -8.80 -0.79 7.79
C ARG A 154 -7.99 -0.12 8.89
N ASP A 155 -6.87 -0.72 9.28
CA ASP A 155 -5.92 -0.18 10.22
C ASP A 155 -5.19 1.02 9.63
N LEU A 156 -5.14 2.13 10.36
CA LEU A 156 -4.50 3.37 9.93
C LEU A 156 -2.98 3.24 9.84
N HIS A 157 -2.36 2.41 10.67
CA HIS A 157 -0.92 2.17 10.63
C HIS A 157 -0.54 1.34 9.41
N ALA A 158 -1.28 0.26 9.13
CA ALA A 158 -1.10 -0.52 7.91
C ALA A 158 -1.38 0.32 6.65
N LEU A 159 -2.40 1.19 6.66
CA LEU A 159 -2.66 2.10 5.56
C LEU A 159 -1.53 3.11 5.34
N ARG A 160 -0.83 3.52 6.41
CA ARG A 160 0.35 4.38 6.30
C ARG A 160 1.52 3.65 5.65
N LEU A 161 1.76 2.38 6.02
CA LEU A 161 2.78 1.55 5.36
C LEU A 161 2.43 1.33 3.89
N MET A 162 1.16 1.06 3.55
CA MET A 162 0.74 0.92 2.15
C MET A 162 1.03 2.18 1.32
N ARG A 163 0.91 3.38 1.90
CA ARG A 163 1.29 4.60 1.17
C ARG A 163 2.77 4.69 0.86
N TRP A 164 3.59 4.24 1.79
CA TRP A 164 5.04 4.17 1.57
C TRP A 164 5.36 3.10 0.54
N PHE A 165 4.72 1.94 0.64
CA PHE A 165 4.87 0.85 -0.32
C PHE A 165 4.56 1.33 -1.76
N GLU A 166 3.43 2.01 -1.95
CA GLU A 166 3.03 2.56 -3.26
C GLU A 166 3.91 3.75 -3.73
N HIS A 167 4.66 4.36 -2.84
CA HIS A 167 5.59 5.43 -3.19
C HIS A 167 6.92 4.88 -3.70
N GLU A 168 7.32 3.70 -3.19
CA GLU A 168 8.55 3.01 -3.59
C GLU A 168 8.36 2.14 -4.85
N CYS A 169 7.11 1.75 -5.17
CA CYS A 169 6.76 1.07 -6.42
C CYS A 169 6.59 2.05 -7.58
#